data_69906c901fc0f6cdbfc2f199bda5c1fe
#
_entry.id   69906c901fc0f6cdbfc2f199bda5c1fe
#
_cell.length_a   1.000
_cell.length_b   1.000
_cell.length_c   1.000
_cell.angle_alpha   90.00
_cell.angle_beta   90.00
_cell.angle_gamma   90.00
#
_symmetry.space_group_name_H-M   'P 1'
#
loop_
_entity.id
_entity.type
_entity.pdbx_description
1 polymer ?
#
loop_
_entity_poly.entity_id
_entity_poly.type
_entity_poly.pdbx_seq_one_letter_code
_entity_poly.pdbx_strand_id
1 'polypeptide(L)'
;KDKPLIFDAFASHIDHISQKPNSSNVLSDNHYSIQSLVSNKFWGTQYHPEFNFKYTGQILNARKNILLKEKLFSKNQIQGLIKDFKRPNNKSYSQSLLKDTLRHKELKNWLSYLRKN
;
A
#
# COMPACT_ATOMS: atom_id res chain seq x y z
N LYS A 1 -5.72 -15.64 1.87
CA LYS A 1 -5.91 -16.52 3.02
C LYS A 1 -5.27 -15.89 4.25
N ASP A 2 -5.97 -15.86 5.36
CA ASP A 2 -5.51 -15.31 6.65
C ASP A 2 -5.11 -13.82 6.62
N LYS A 3 -5.61 -13.07 5.65
CA LYS A 3 -5.46 -11.63 5.60
C LYS A 3 -6.57 -10.98 6.44
N PRO A 4 -6.28 -9.95 7.26
CA PRO A 4 -7.31 -9.24 7.99
C PRO A 4 -8.38 -8.67 7.05
N LEU A 5 -9.64 -8.65 7.48
CA LEU A 5 -10.73 -8.04 6.73
C LEU A 5 -10.51 -6.55 6.52
N ILE A 6 -9.99 -5.88 7.53
CA ILE A 6 -9.62 -4.47 7.49
C ILE A 6 -8.12 -4.38 7.75
N PHE A 7 -7.41 -3.66 6.89
CA PHE A 7 -5.97 -3.50 7.01
C PHE A 7 -5.52 -2.16 6.47
N ASP A 8 -4.40 -1.66 6.99
CA ASP A 8 -3.69 -0.52 6.45
C ASP A 8 -2.60 -0.98 5.50
N ALA A 9 -2.29 -0.19 4.49
CA ALA A 9 -1.26 -0.47 3.51
C ALA A 9 -0.59 0.82 3.04
N PHE A 10 0.67 0.71 2.64
CA PHE A 10 1.37 1.82 1.99
C PHE A 10 0.84 2.00 0.58
N ALA A 11 0.51 3.24 0.22
CA ALA A 11 0.04 3.58 -1.11
C ALA A 11 0.70 4.86 -1.61
N SER A 12 1.04 4.87 -2.88
CA SER A 12 1.58 6.05 -3.56
C SER A 12 1.18 5.97 -5.02
N HIS A 13 0.06 6.60 -5.37
CA HIS A 13 -0.45 6.64 -6.73
C HIS A 13 -1.25 7.92 -6.96
N ILE A 14 -1.35 8.34 -8.22
CA ILE A 14 -2.15 9.49 -8.66
C ILE A 14 -3.49 9.02 -9.20
N ASP A 15 -3.46 8.01 -10.04
CA ASP A 15 -4.64 7.45 -10.67
C ASP A 15 -5.28 6.36 -9.80
N HIS A 16 -6.56 6.12 -10.01
CA HIS A 16 -7.29 5.05 -9.32
C HIS A 16 -8.14 4.25 -10.31
N ILE A 17 -8.51 3.04 -9.91
CA ILE A 17 -9.35 2.17 -10.73
C ILE A 17 -10.79 2.68 -10.67
N SER A 18 -11.26 3.26 -11.77
CA SER A 18 -12.65 3.73 -11.90
C SER A 18 -13.59 2.61 -12.37
N GLN A 19 -13.07 1.66 -13.14
CA GLN A 19 -13.86 0.54 -13.69
C GLN A 19 -12.99 -0.70 -13.78
N LYS A 20 -13.49 -1.81 -13.23
CA LYS A 20 -12.79 -3.09 -13.31
C LYS A 20 -13.11 -3.84 -14.61
N PRO A 21 -12.21 -4.70 -15.10
CA PRO A 21 -12.53 -5.63 -16.18
C PRO A 21 -13.68 -6.59 -15.76
N ASN A 22 -14.56 -6.93 -16.71
CA ASN A 22 -15.73 -7.79 -16.44
C ASN A 22 -15.36 -9.15 -15.86
N SER A 23 -14.23 -9.72 -16.30
CA SER A 23 -13.73 -11.02 -15.84
C SER A 23 -12.99 -10.98 -14.51
N SER A 24 -12.96 -9.84 -13.83
CA SER A 24 -12.18 -9.67 -12.59
C SER A 24 -13.07 -9.66 -11.35
N ASN A 25 -12.48 -10.08 -10.23
CA ASN A 25 -13.08 -9.99 -8.91
C ASN A 25 -12.31 -9.00 -8.04
N VAL A 26 -13.03 -8.17 -7.29
CA VAL A 26 -12.44 -7.25 -6.33
C VAL A 26 -11.99 -8.04 -5.10
N LEU A 27 -10.74 -7.84 -4.68
CA LEU A 27 -10.18 -8.44 -3.47
C LEU A 27 -10.18 -7.46 -2.30
N SER A 28 -9.99 -6.19 -2.57
CA SER A 28 -10.06 -5.13 -1.55
C SER A 28 -10.44 -3.78 -2.17
N ASP A 29 -11.04 -2.95 -1.36
CA ASP A 29 -11.41 -1.58 -1.72
C ASP A 29 -11.29 -0.66 -0.51
N ASN A 30 -11.41 0.64 -0.74
CA ASN A 30 -11.62 1.66 0.27
C ASN A 30 -12.69 2.64 -0.22
N HIS A 31 -12.99 3.66 0.57
CA HIS A 31 -14.02 4.63 0.21
C HIS A 31 -13.69 5.50 -1.03
N TYR A 32 -12.48 5.43 -1.56
CA TYR A 32 -12.11 6.15 -2.79
C TYR A 32 -12.25 5.27 -4.03
N SER A 33 -11.75 4.03 -3.98
CA SER A 33 -11.69 3.17 -5.16
C SER A 33 -11.33 1.72 -4.84
N ILE A 34 -11.37 0.88 -5.86
CA ILE A 34 -10.86 -0.49 -5.82
C ILE A 34 -9.36 -0.44 -5.54
N GLN A 35 -8.89 -1.23 -4.57
CA GLN A 35 -7.49 -1.28 -4.17
C GLN A 35 -6.77 -2.53 -4.64
N SER A 36 -7.47 -3.62 -4.87
CA SER A 36 -6.90 -4.82 -5.49
C SER A 36 -7.96 -5.64 -6.19
N LEU A 37 -7.53 -6.34 -7.24
CA LEU A 37 -8.40 -7.22 -8.02
C LEU A 37 -7.64 -8.43 -8.54
N VAL A 38 -8.37 -9.46 -8.90
CA VAL A 38 -7.84 -10.66 -9.54
C VAL A 38 -8.64 -10.98 -10.82
N SER A 39 -7.94 -11.30 -11.88
CA SER A 39 -8.50 -11.81 -13.13
C SER A 39 -7.65 -12.96 -13.62
N ASN A 40 -8.18 -14.17 -13.58
CA ASN A 40 -7.43 -15.38 -13.89
C ASN A 40 -6.16 -15.47 -13.02
N LYS A 41 -4.95 -15.50 -13.63
CA LYS A 41 -3.66 -15.55 -12.94
C LYS A 41 -3.06 -14.15 -12.65
N PHE A 42 -3.72 -13.11 -13.11
CA PHE A 42 -3.29 -11.73 -12.87
C PHE A 42 -3.91 -11.19 -11.57
N TRP A 43 -3.06 -10.69 -10.70
CA TRP A 43 -3.45 -9.97 -9.48
C TRP A 43 -2.85 -8.58 -9.53
N GLY A 44 -3.69 -7.58 -9.31
CA GLY A 44 -3.28 -6.17 -9.28
C GLY A 44 -3.58 -5.53 -7.94
N THR A 45 -2.66 -4.69 -7.46
CA THR A 45 -2.84 -3.88 -6.26
C THR A 45 -2.52 -2.42 -6.54
N GLN A 46 -3.31 -1.50 -6.00
CA GLN A 46 -3.02 -0.08 -5.98
C GLN A 46 -2.05 0.27 -4.85
N TYR A 47 -2.13 -0.44 -3.74
CA TYR A 47 -1.18 -0.30 -2.65
C TYR A 47 0.07 -1.12 -2.92
N HIS A 48 1.10 -0.86 -2.12
CA HIS A 48 2.42 -1.49 -2.23
C HIS A 48 2.66 -2.48 -1.09
N PRO A 49 2.32 -3.77 -1.27
CA PRO A 49 2.57 -4.78 -0.23
C PRO A 49 4.06 -5.04 0.02
N GLU A 50 4.92 -4.67 -0.93
CA GLU A 50 6.39 -4.78 -0.84
C GLU A 50 7.04 -3.64 -0.04
N PHE A 51 6.35 -2.53 0.18
CA PHE A 51 6.89 -1.38 0.89
C PHE A 51 6.99 -1.64 2.40
N ASN A 52 7.98 -1.01 3.02
CA ASN A 52 8.12 -0.90 4.47
C ASN A 52 8.31 0.58 4.85
N PHE A 53 8.37 0.87 6.14
CA PHE A 53 8.52 2.25 6.63
C PHE A 53 9.82 2.89 6.13
N LYS A 54 10.93 2.16 6.18
CA LYS A 54 12.23 2.67 5.74
C LYS A 54 12.21 3.08 4.26
N TYR A 55 11.74 2.20 3.41
CA TYR A 55 11.66 2.45 1.96
C TYR A 55 10.68 3.56 1.62
N THR A 56 9.52 3.57 2.27
CA THR A 56 8.51 4.62 2.08
C THR A 56 9.05 5.98 2.52
N GLY A 57 9.78 6.04 3.63
CA GLY A 57 10.44 7.26 4.09
C GLY A 57 11.49 7.77 3.10
N GLN A 58 12.25 6.87 2.47
CA GLN A 58 13.20 7.23 1.42
C GLN A 58 12.52 7.81 0.18
N ILE A 59 11.40 7.23 -0.24
CA ILE A 59 10.59 7.75 -1.37
C ILE A 59 10.03 9.14 -1.04
N LEU A 60 9.48 9.32 0.15
CA LEU A 60 8.99 10.64 0.60
C LEU A 60 10.10 11.69 0.56
N ASN A 61 11.28 11.35 1.06
CA ASN A 61 12.41 12.26 1.04
C ASN A 61 12.86 12.60 -0.39
N ALA A 62 12.91 11.62 -1.28
CA ALA A 62 13.29 11.82 -2.67
C ALA A 62 12.27 12.68 -3.43
N ARG A 63 10.98 12.59 -3.10
CA ARG A 63 9.88 13.31 -3.75
C ARG A 63 9.42 14.56 -3.03
N LYS A 64 10.04 14.94 -1.93
CA LYS A 64 9.58 16.05 -1.07
C LYS A 64 9.36 17.36 -1.84
N ASN A 65 10.25 17.70 -2.76
CA ASN A 65 10.15 18.96 -3.52
C ASN A 65 8.91 18.98 -4.43
N ILE A 66 8.59 17.85 -5.07
CA ILE A 66 7.39 17.70 -5.91
C ILE A 66 6.13 17.81 -5.05
N LEU A 67 6.10 17.12 -3.93
CA LEU A 67 4.96 17.12 -3.00
C LEU A 67 4.68 18.52 -2.42
N LEU A 68 5.74 19.29 -2.15
CA LEU A 68 5.64 20.67 -1.71
C LEU A 68 5.12 21.59 -2.84
N LYS A 69 5.67 21.44 -4.05
CA LYS A 69 5.28 22.21 -5.22
C LYS A 69 3.80 22.02 -5.57
N GLU A 70 3.33 20.78 -5.49
CA GLU A 70 1.93 20.43 -5.76
C GLU A 70 1.00 20.70 -4.58
N LYS A 71 1.51 21.25 -3.48
CA LYS A 71 0.76 21.60 -2.26
C LYS A 71 -0.02 20.44 -1.64
N LEU A 72 0.44 19.21 -1.85
CA LEU A 72 -0.15 18.02 -1.24
C LEU A 72 0.16 17.92 0.26
N PHE A 73 1.32 18.44 0.66
CA PHE A 73 1.78 18.47 2.06
C PHE A 73 2.47 19.78 2.36
N SER A 74 2.40 20.22 3.61
CA SER A 74 3.27 21.28 4.12
C SER A 74 4.68 20.75 4.38
N LYS A 75 5.66 21.66 4.48
CA LYS A 75 7.04 21.31 4.82
C LYS A 75 7.12 20.55 6.15
N ASN A 76 6.40 21.02 7.17
CA ASN A 76 6.37 20.39 8.49
C ASN A 76 5.74 18.99 8.45
N GLN A 77 4.68 18.80 7.68
CA GLN A 77 4.05 17.48 7.51
C GLN A 77 5.02 16.47 6.88
N ILE A 78 5.71 16.84 5.81
CA ILE A 78 6.68 15.95 5.14
C ILE A 78 7.84 15.62 6.08
N GLN A 79 8.41 16.61 6.75
CA GLN A 79 9.51 16.40 7.69
C GLN A 79 9.11 15.51 8.86
N GLY A 80 7.89 15.69 9.38
CA GLY A 80 7.32 14.85 10.43
C GLY A 80 7.15 13.40 9.97
N LEU A 81 6.58 13.17 8.80
CA LEU A 81 6.41 11.82 8.24
C LEU A 81 7.74 11.12 8.00
N ILE A 82 8.72 11.80 7.42
CA ILE A 82 10.06 11.24 7.17
C ILE A 82 10.73 10.85 8.49
N LYS A 83 10.61 11.68 9.50
CA LYS A 83 11.15 11.40 10.85
C LYS A 83 10.47 10.19 11.48
N ASP A 84 9.15 10.14 11.44
CA ASP A 84 8.35 9.04 12.00
C ASP A 84 8.65 7.71 11.30
N PHE A 85 8.82 7.72 9.99
CA PHE A 85 9.06 6.51 9.21
C PHE A 85 10.47 5.93 9.42
N LYS A 86 11.41 6.71 9.92
CA LYS A 86 12.73 6.19 10.34
C LYS A 86 12.63 5.32 11.60
N ARG A 87 11.72 5.68 12.51
CA ARG A 87 11.49 4.98 13.80
C ARG A 87 9.98 4.97 14.08
N PRO A 88 9.19 4.11 13.41
CA PRO A 88 7.76 4.12 13.57
C PRO A 88 7.35 3.72 14.99
N ASN A 89 6.43 4.49 15.57
CA ASN A 89 5.86 4.21 16.87
C ASN A 89 4.83 3.08 16.76
N ASN A 90 5.05 1.97 17.45
CA ASN A 90 4.15 0.81 17.47
C ASN A 90 2.74 1.13 17.98
N LYS A 91 2.57 2.22 18.73
CA LYS A 91 1.26 2.67 19.22
C LYS A 91 0.49 3.49 18.17
N SER A 92 1.19 4.09 17.21
CA SER A 92 0.59 4.96 16.18
C SER A 92 0.23 4.25 14.90
N TYR A 93 0.79 3.07 14.66
CA TYR A 93 0.60 2.33 13.40
C TYR A 93 0.05 0.93 13.67
N SER A 94 -0.80 0.45 12.74
CA SER A 94 -1.39 -0.87 12.84
C SER A 94 -0.35 -1.97 12.56
N GLN A 95 -0.64 -3.18 13.05
CA GLN A 95 0.22 -4.35 12.83
C GLN A 95 0.33 -4.73 11.35
N SER A 96 -0.69 -4.42 10.54
CA SER A 96 -0.65 -4.63 9.09
C SER A 96 0.43 -3.80 8.39
N LEU A 97 0.83 -2.66 8.95
CA LEU A 97 1.97 -1.86 8.48
C LEU A 97 3.28 -2.27 9.13
N LEU A 98 3.27 -2.59 10.42
CA LEU A 98 4.48 -2.85 11.21
C LEU A 98 5.10 -4.22 10.94
N LYS A 99 4.30 -5.25 10.68
CA LYS A 99 4.77 -6.62 10.50
C LYS A 99 4.92 -7.00 9.03
N ASP A 100 6.12 -7.42 8.64
CA ASP A 100 6.42 -7.92 7.28
C ASP A 100 5.48 -9.05 6.87
N THR A 101 5.19 -9.97 7.78
CA THR A 101 4.33 -11.13 7.53
C THR A 101 2.90 -10.72 7.14
N LEU A 102 2.39 -9.63 7.69
CA LEU A 102 1.06 -9.11 7.35
C LEU A 102 1.09 -8.28 6.06
N ARG A 103 2.09 -7.42 5.87
CA ARG A 103 2.25 -6.65 4.63
C ARG A 103 2.38 -7.55 3.40
N HIS A 104 3.12 -8.63 3.51
CA HIS A 104 3.44 -9.53 2.40
C HIS A 104 2.37 -10.61 2.16
N LYS A 105 1.27 -10.63 2.90
CA LYS A 105 0.21 -11.64 2.76
C LYS A 105 -0.33 -11.74 1.34
N GLU A 106 -0.60 -10.61 0.70
CA GLU A 106 -1.12 -10.57 -0.66
C GLU A 106 -0.18 -11.24 -1.65
N LEU A 107 1.11 -10.89 -1.59
CA LEU A 107 2.12 -11.50 -2.45
C LEU A 107 2.26 -13.00 -2.22
N LYS A 108 2.26 -13.43 -0.97
CA LYS A 108 2.33 -14.85 -0.61
C LYS A 108 1.10 -15.62 -1.10
N ASN A 109 -0.07 -15.05 -0.96
CA ASN A 109 -1.32 -15.65 -1.42
C ASN A 109 -1.32 -15.81 -2.94
N TRP A 110 -0.89 -14.79 -3.67
CA TRP A 110 -0.77 -14.86 -5.11
C TRP A 110 0.24 -15.92 -5.58
N LEU A 111 1.44 -15.92 -5.01
CA LEU A 111 2.45 -16.93 -5.34
C LEU A 111 1.97 -18.35 -5.04
N SER A 112 1.26 -18.56 -3.93
CA SER A 112 0.67 -19.85 -3.59
C SER A 112 -0.40 -20.27 -4.59
N TYR A 113 -1.21 -19.33 -5.05
CA TYR A 113 -2.22 -19.57 -6.09
C TYR A 113 -1.56 -20.00 -7.40
N LEU A 114 -0.50 -19.29 -7.85
CA LEU A 114 0.21 -19.63 -9.08
C LEU A 114 0.85 -21.03 -9.03
N ARG A 115 1.38 -21.44 -7.88
CA ARG A 115 2.00 -22.76 -7.71
C ARG A 115 0.99 -23.91 -7.80
N LYS A 116 -0.26 -23.67 -7.41
CA LYS A 116 -1.33 -24.67 -7.44
C LYS A 116 -2.05 -24.76 -8.79
N ASN A 117 -1.93 -23.75 -9.57
CA ASN A 117 -2.62 -23.57 -10.85
C ASN A 117 -1.62 -23.28 -11.99
#